data_b85cbc7dd6577757e0a1217d59f18af8
#
_entry.id   b85cbc7dd6577757e0a1217d59f18af8
#
_cell.length_a   1.000
_cell.length_b   1.000
_cell.length_c   1.000
_cell.angle_alpha   90.00
_cell.angle_beta   90.00
_cell.angle_gamma   90.00
#
_symmetry.space_group_name_H-M   'P 1'
#
loop_
_entity.id
_entity.type
_entity.pdbx_description
1 polymer ?
#
loop_
_entity_poly.entity_id
_entity_poly.type
_entity_poly.pdbx_seq_one_letter_code
_entity_poly.pdbx_strand_id
1 'polypeptide(L)'
;YSLSGGGPILSPSLNAISLVPMFPHTLSSRPLVVDGKRRIKLVVSPENRGTQEVSCDGQVSLPVSPGDEIHIYQSPNVLKLIHPKDYSYYHVLRNKLGWSSKLF
;
A
#
# COMPACT_ATOMS: atom_id res chain seq x y z
N TYR A 1 3.16 -6.53 2.12
CA TYR A 1 4.25 -5.99 1.30
C TYR A 1 4.63 -4.56 1.70
N SER A 2 3.64 -3.71 1.94
CA SER A 2 3.89 -2.33 2.36
C SER A 2 4.77 -2.27 3.61
N LEU A 3 4.44 -3.06 4.63
CA LEU A 3 5.22 -3.10 5.87
C LEU A 3 6.64 -3.60 5.62
N SER A 4 6.81 -4.61 4.76
CA SER A 4 8.12 -5.13 4.40
C SER A 4 8.97 -4.08 3.68
N GLY A 5 8.36 -3.19 2.93
CA GLY A 5 9.02 -2.09 2.24
C GLY A 5 9.25 -0.86 3.11
N GLY A 6 8.96 -0.93 4.40
CA GLY A 6 9.11 0.21 5.30
C GLY A 6 7.92 1.16 5.30
N GLY A 7 6.79 0.74 4.77
CA GLY A 7 5.57 1.53 4.80
C GLY A 7 5.00 1.66 6.21
N PRO A 8 4.30 2.75 6.52
CA PRO A 8 3.74 2.97 7.84
C PRO A 8 2.49 2.12 8.07
N ILE A 9 2.20 1.89 9.34
CA ILE A 9 0.91 1.35 9.75
C ILE A 9 -0.08 2.50 9.76
N LEU A 10 -1.18 2.33 9.04
CA LEU A 10 -2.24 3.33 8.97
C LEU A 10 -3.38 2.97 9.92
N SER A 11 -3.90 3.97 10.62
CA SER A 11 -5.11 3.79 11.43
C SER A 11 -6.27 3.38 10.52
N PRO A 12 -7.11 2.40 10.93
CA PRO A 12 -8.24 1.95 10.10
C PRO A 12 -9.27 3.04 9.81
N SER A 13 -9.34 4.08 10.64
CA SER A 13 -10.24 5.21 10.42
C SER A 13 -9.70 6.25 9.46
N LEU A 14 -8.44 6.15 9.07
CA LEU A 14 -7.80 7.12 8.20
C LEU A 14 -8.12 6.83 6.73
N ASN A 15 -8.69 7.80 6.04
CA ASN A 15 -8.95 7.71 4.61
C ASN A 15 -7.70 8.13 3.84
N ALA A 16 -6.86 7.14 3.49
CA ALA A 16 -5.56 7.40 2.88
C ALA A 16 -5.17 6.31 1.90
N ILE A 17 -4.25 6.65 1.02
CA ILE A 17 -3.58 5.70 0.12
C ILE A 17 -2.09 5.76 0.42
N SER A 18 -1.49 4.61 0.69
CA SER A 18 -0.05 4.48 0.94
C SER A 18 0.65 4.04 -0.34
N LEU A 19 1.70 4.75 -0.70
CA LEU A 19 2.56 4.45 -1.82
C LEU A 19 3.94 4.07 -1.28
N VAL A 20 4.33 2.83 -1.48
CA VAL A 20 5.57 2.31 -0.91
C VAL A 20 6.47 1.80 -2.03
N PRO A 21 7.55 2.53 -2.35
CA PRO A 21 8.55 2.02 -3.30
C PRO A 21 9.20 0.75 -2.74
N MET A 22 9.18 -0.32 -3.54
CA MET A 22 9.80 -1.59 -3.16
C MET A 22 11.15 -1.70 -3.87
N PHE A 23 12.21 -1.88 -3.09
CA PHE A 23 13.57 -2.02 -3.58
C PHE A 23 13.99 -0.90 -4.55
N PRO A 24 13.84 0.38 -4.14
CA PRO A 24 14.22 1.48 -5.01
C PRO A 24 15.74 1.55 -5.22
N HIS A 25 16.15 2.00 -6.39
CA HIS A 25 17.57 2.17 -6.71
C HIS A 25 18.20 3.39 -6.04
N THR A 26 17.39 4.29 -5.49
CA THR A 26 17.87 5.54 -4.89
C THR A 26 17.52 5.57 -3.40
N LEU A 27 18.43 6.14 -2.60
CA LEU A 27 18.18 6.33 -1.18
C LEU A 27 17.18 7.45 -0.89
N SER A 28 16.85 8.25 -1.89
CA SER A 28 15.89 9.36 -1.76
C SER A 28 14.43 8.90 -1.85
N SER A 29 14.17 7.69 -2.34
CA SER A 29 12.80 7.16 -2.40
C SER A 29 12.28 6.87 -1.00
N ARG A 30 11.11 7.38 -0.70
CA ARG A 30 10.47 7.23 0.61
C ARG A 30 9.00 6.84 0.42
N PRO A 31 8.43 6.09 1.36
CA PRO A 31 6.99 5.89 1.39
C PRO A 31 6.25 7.22 1.49
N LEU A 32 5.13 7.30 0.78
CA LEU A 32 4.29 8.48 0.75
C LEU A 32 2.86 8.09 1.08
N VAL A 33 2.21 8.85 1.94
CA VAL A 33 0.80 8.69 2.26
C VAL A 33 0.06 9.92 1.76
N VAL A 34 -0.97 9.71 0.97
CA VAL A 34 -1.81 10.78 0.43
C VAL A 34 -3.25 10.61 0.88
N ASP A 35 -4.02 11.70 0.85
CA ASP A 35 -5.45 11.68 1.09
C ASP A 35 -6.13 10.67 0.15
N GLY A 36 -7.02 9.85 0.70
CA GLY A 36 -7.73 8.82 -0.06
C GLY A 36 -8.64 9.36 -1.16
N LYS A 37 -8.97 10.65 -1.15
CA LYS A 37 -9.75 11.29 -2.21
C LYS A 37 -8.91 11.67 -3.43
N ARG A 38 -7.58 11.55 -3.34
CA ARG A 38 -6.68 11.88 -4.43
C ARG A 38 -6.71 10.82 -5.50
N ARG A 39 -6.59 11.26 -6.74
CA ARG A 39 -6.34 10.39 -7.88
C ARG A 39 -4.84 10.43 -8.17
N ILE A 40 -4.23 9.26 -8.20
CA ILE A 40 -2.80 9.09 -8.44
C ILE A 40 -2.61 8.61 -9.86
N LYS A 41 -1.71 9.25 -10.59
CA LYS A 41 -1.34 8.81 -11.93
C LYS A 41 0.13 8.40 -11.92
N LEU A 42 0.39 7.16 -12.28
CA LEU A 42 1.73 6.66 -12.53
C LEU A 42 1.94 6.52 -14.03
N VAL A 43 3.05 7.01 -14.51
CA VAL A 43 3.41 6.90 -15.93
C VAL A 43 4.60 5.96 -16.04
N VAL A 44 4.47 4.94 -16.87
CA VAL A 44 5.58 4.03 -17.15
C VAL A 44 6.63 4.81 -17.95
N SER A 45 7.86 4.83 -17.44
CA SER A 45 8.93 5.60 -18.06
C SER A 45 9.14 5.17 -19.52
N PRO A 46 9.22 6.13 -20.46
CA PRO A 46 9.51 5.79 -21.84
C PRO A 46 10.87 5.15 -22.05
N GLU A 47 11.78 5.36 -21.12
CA GLU A 47 13.16 4.82 -21.18
C GLU A 47 13.24 3.42 -20.63
N ASN A 48 12.16 2.89 -20.07
CA ASN A 48 12.16 1.57 -19.47
C ASN A 48 12.16 0.50 -20.55
N ARG A 49 13.14 -0.40 -20.47
CA ARG A 49 13.34 -1.46 -21.44
C ARG A 49 12.92 -2.84 -20.95
N GLY A 50 12.51 -2.95 -19.69
CA GLY A 50 12.10 -4.22 -19.12
C GLY A 50 10.63 -4.51 -19.38
N THR A 51 10.25 -5.78 -19.21
CA THR A 51 8.85 -6.19 -19.16
C THR A 51 8.27 -5.74 -17.84
N GLN A 52 7.15 -5.03 -17.89
CA GLN A 52 6.47 -4.54 -16.69
C GLN A 52 5.02 -4.95 -16.69
N GLU A 53 4.49 -5.10 -15.50
CA GLU A 53 3.09 -5.43 -15.30
C GLU A 53 2.54 -4.76 -14.06
N VAL A 54 1.22 -4.55 -14.05
CA VAL A 54 0.47 -4.16 -12.87
C VAL A 54 -0.21 -5.40 -12.32
N SER A 55 0.01 -5.68 -11.06
CA SER A 55 -0.64 -6.80 -10.38
C SER A 55 -1.61 -6.27 -9.32
N CYS A 56 -2.83 -6.81 -9.33
CA CYS A 56 -3.85 -6.49 -8.34
C CYS A 56 -3.98 -7.67 -7.37
N ASP A 57 -3.67 -7.45 -6.08
CA ASP A 57 -3.73 -8.46 -5.02
C ASP A 57 -2.94 -9.74 -5.32
N GLY A 58 -1.94 -9.64 -6.20
CA GLY A 58 -1.18 -10.80 -6.63
C GLY A 58 -1.96 -11.80 -7.48
N GLN A 59 -3.20 -11.50 -7.87
CA GLN A 59 -4.08 -12.41 -8.57
C GLN A 59 -4.29 -12.06 -10.04
N VAL A 60 -4.43 -10.76 -10.32
CA VAL A 60 -4.64 -10.26 -11.68
C VAL A 60 -3.41 -9.47 -12.09
N SER A 61 -2.83 -9.83 -13.24
CA SER A 61 -1.66 -9.13 -13.78
C SER A 61 -1.98 -8.62 -15.18
N LEU A 62 -1.66 -7.34 -15.40
CA LEU A 62 -1.85 -6.67 -16.68
C LEU A 62 -0.50 -6.17 -17.18
N PRO A 63 -0.08 -6.55 -18.40
CA PRO A 63 1.16 -6.01 -18.96
C PRO A 63 1.01 -4.52 -19.25
N VAL A 64 2.08 -3.77 -19.05
CA VAL A 64 2.13 -2.36 -19.38
C VAL A 64 3.36 -2.06 -20.23
N SER A 65 3.23 -1.03 -21.05
CA SER A 65 4.27 -0.60 -21.99
C SER A 65 4.77 0.78 -21.62
N PRO A 66 5.98 1.16 -22.04
CA PRO A 66 6.49 2.53 -21.83
C PRO A 66 5.49 3.57 -22.32
N GLY A 67 5.26 4.59 -21.51
CA GLY A 67 4.28 5.64 -21.79
C GLY A 67 2.87 5.35 -21.29
N ASP A 68 2.57 4.12 -20.88
CA ASP A 68 1.26 3.81 -20.32
C ASP A 68 1.02 4.55 -19.02
N GLU A 69 -0.23 4.88 -18.78
CA GLU A 69 -0.67 5.55 -17.55
C GLU A 69 -1.46 4.58 -16.67
N ILE A 70 -1.13 4.58 -15.39
CA ILE A 70 -1.84 3.80 -14.38
C ILE A 70 -2.53 4.79 -13.45
N HIS A 71 -3.85 4.72 -13.37
CA HIS A 71 -4.65 5.58 -12.51
C HIS A 71 -5.10 4.81 -11.28
N ILE A 72 -4.81 5.34 -10.10
CA ILE A 72 -5.12 4.73 -8.82
C ILE A 72 -6.03 5.68 -8.05
N TYR A 73 -7.19 5.16 -7.65
CA TYR A 73 -8.15 5.93 -6.85
C TYR A 73 -9.04 4.98 -6.07
N GLN A 74 -9.66 5.50 -5.04
CA GLN A 74 -10.55 4.69 -4.21
C GLN A 74 -11.85 4.38 -4.94
N SER A 75 -12.33 3.14 -4.79
CA SER A 75 -13.66 2.75 -5.22
C SER A 75 -14.71 3.49 -4.38
N PRO A 76 -15.87 3.86 -4.95
CA PRO A 76 -16.98 4.38 -4.15
C PRO A 76 -17.58 3.32 -3.23
N ASN A 77 -17.31 2.05 -3.48
CA ASN A 77 -17.80 0.94 -2.65
C ASN A 77 -16.85 0.71 -1.48
N VAL A 78 -17.41 0.39 -0.33
CA VAL A 78 -16.64 0.08 0.87
C VAL A 78 -16.86 -1.35 1.28
N LEU A 79 -15.82 -1.98 1.78
CA LEU A 79 -15.91 -3.29 2.43
C LEU A 79 -16.23 -3.08 3.90
N LYS A 80 -17.32 -3.69 4.37
CA LYS A 80 -17.72 -3.63 5.78
C LYS A 80 -17.24 -4.89 6.50
N LEU A 81 -16.44 -4.70 7.52
CA LEU A 81 -15.97 -5.77 8.39
C LEU A 81 -16.74 -5.75 9.69
N ILE A 82 -17.22 -6.91 10.12
CA ILE A 82 -17.99 -7.06 11.36
C ILE A 82 -17.05 -7.60 12.42
N HIS A 83 -16.98 -6.91 13.56
CA HIS A 83 -16.14 -7.28 14.68
C HIS A 83 -16.99 -7.42 15.95
N PRO A 84 -16.56 -8.23 16.94
CA PRO A 84 -17.17 -8.24 18.28
C PRO A 84 -17.09 -6.86 18.92
N LYS A 85 -17.98 -6.58 19.89
CA LYS A 85 -18.04 -5.27 20.57
C LYS A 85 -16.75 -4.91 21.29
N ASP A 86 -16.03 -5.90 21.79
CA ASP A 86 -14.78 -5.72 22.52
C ASP A 86 -13.54 -5.74 21.61
N TYR A 87 -13.74 -5.76 20.29
CA TYR A 87 -12.64 -5.73 19.35
C TYR A 87 -11.89 -4.41 19.42
N SER A 88 -10.56 -4.51 19.52
CA SER A 88 -9.66 -3.36 19.45
C SER A 88 -8.57 -3.64 18.42
N TYR A 89 -8.52 -2.81 17.39
CA TYR A 89 -7.51 -2.91 16.34
C TYR A 89 -6.09 -2.80 16.91
N TYR A 90 -5.88 -1.84 17.81
CA TYR A 90 -4.56 -1.60 18.37
C TYR A 90 -4.10 -2.71 19.31
N HIS A 91 -5.04 -3.35 20.02
CA HIS A 91 -4.72 -4.52 20.84
C HIS A 91 -4.25 -5.69 19.97
N VAL A 92 -4.97 -5.99 18.90
CA VAL A 92 -4.61 -7.06 17.96
C VAL A 92 -3.26 -6.75 17.30
N LEU A 93 -3.06 -5.51 16.88
CA LEU A 93 -1.83 -5.08 16.24
C LEU A 93 -0.63 -5.22 17.19
N ARG A 94 -0.79 -4.82 18.44
CA ARG A 94 0.25 -4.93 19.46
C ARG A 94 0.66 -6.39 19.66
N ASN A 95 -0.31 -7.28 19.76
CA ASN A 95 -0.06 -8.70 19.95
C ASN A 95 0.64 -9.32 18.73
N LYS A 96 0.18 -9.01 17.53
CA LYS A 96 0.75 -9.57 16.32
C LYS A 96 2.15 -9.07 16.01
N LEU A 97 2.46 -7.83 16.37
CA LEU A 97 3.78 -7.24 16.15
C LEU A 97 4.73 -7.44 17.34
N GLY A 98 4.25 -8.03 18.42
CA GLY A 98 5.07 -8.27 19.61
C GLY A 98 5.46 -7.02 20.38
N TRP A 99 4.73 -5.91 20.19
CA TRP A 99 5.00 -4.67 20.91
C TRP A 99 4.79 -4.89 22.42
N SER A 100 5.69 -4.34 23.21
CA SER A 100 5.68 -4.47 24.66
C SER A 100 5.86 -5.91 25.17
N SER A 101 6.23 -6.85 24.31
CA SER A 101 6.58 -8.18 24.76
C SER A 101 8.00 -8.18 25.34
N LYS A 102 8.23 -9.04 26.33
CA LYS A 102 9.57 -9.22 26.87
C LYS A 102 10.40 -10.03 25.89
N LEU A 103 11.57 -9.51 25.53
CA LEU A 103 12.45 -10.17 24.58
C LEU A 103 13.35 -11.22 25.23
N PHE A 104 13.35 -11.27 26.56
CA PHE A 104 14.18 -12.19 27.34
C PHE A 104 13.60 -12.39 28.73
#